data_8323a562e3b393d03920c50145df70e8
#
_entry.id   8323a562e3b393d03920c50145df70e8
#
_cell.length_a   1.000
_cell.length_b   1.000
_cell.length_c   1.000
_cell.angle_alpha   90.00
_cell.angle_beta   90.00
_cell.angle_gamma   90.00
#
_symmetry.space_group_name_H-M   'P 1'
#
loop_
_entity.id
_entity.type
_entity.pdbx_description
1 polymer ?
#
loop_
_entity_poly.entity_id
_entity_poly.type
_entity_poly.pdbx_seq_one_letter_code
_entity_poly.pdbx_strand_id
1 'polypeptide(L)'
;MAKGQERTEELVRALREWQAIERKAIDNCAEIMEKTDNLLIRQFMEIIRNDSVQHHRVQQFLIDSMTKEAVSLTPEELAQVWDEITAHDEVERKTI
;
A
#
# COMPACT_ATOMS: atom_id res chain seq x y z
N MET A 1 -22.79 9.17 15.35
CA MET A 1 -22.60 9.65 13.99
C MET A 1 -21.38 10.52 13.80
N ALA A 2 -21.16 11.57 14.60
CA ALA A 2 -19.92 12.34 14.55
C ALA A 2 -18.68 11.47 14.81
N LYS A 3 -18.76 10.53 15.75
CA LYS A 3 -17.64 9.62 16.07
C LYS A 3 -17.26 8.68 14.92
N GLY A 4 -18.24 8.18 14.19
CA GLY A 4 -17.98 7.31 13.03
C GLY A 4 -17.31 8.06 11.88
N GLN A 5 -17.77 9.29 11.64
CA GLN A 5 -17.22 10.15 10.61
C GLN A 5 -15.79 10.60 10.96
N GLU A 6 -15.55 10.94 12.22
CA GLU A 6 -14.22 11.31 12.70
C GLU A 6 -13.23 10.15 12.57
N ARG A 7 -13.65 8.93 12.89
CA ARG A 7 -12.82 7.73 12.73
C ARG A 7 -12.49 7.48 11.27
N THR A 8 -13.45 7.65 10.38
CA THR A 8 -13.24 7.51 8.94
C THR A 8 -12.23 8.53 8.46
N GLU A 9 -12.36 9.80 8.88
CA GLU A 9 -11.43 10.86 8.51
C GLU A 9 -10.02 10.59 9.03
N GLU A 10 -9.89 10.09 10.25
CA GLU A 10 -8.60 9.72 10.84
C GLU A 10 -7.96 8.58 10.07
N LEU A 11 -8.75 7.57 9.70
CA LEU A 11 -8.26 6.42 8.95
C LEU A 11 -7.81 6.82 7.56
N VAL A 12 -8.59 7.64 6.87
CA VAL A 12 -8.22 8.16 5.55
C VAL A 12 -6.92 8.97 5.65
N ARG A 13 -6.79 9.79 6.66
CA ARG A 13 -5.55 10.57 6.88
C ARG A 13 -4.34 9.64 7.08
N ALA A 14 -4.49 8.63 7.92
CA ALA A 14 -3.43 7.65 8.16
C ALA A 14 -3.05 6.92 6.87
N LEU A 15 -4.03 6.53 6.05
CA LEU A 15 -3.79 5.88 4.78
C LEU A 15 -3.07 6.80 3.80
N ARG A 16 -3.42 8.09 3.77
CA ARG A 16 -2.75 9.07 2.90
C ARG A 16 -1.31 9.31 3.33
N GLU A 17 -1.05 9.34 4.62
CA GLU A 17 0.31 9.43 5.15
C GLU A 17 1.12 8.20 4.76
N TRP A 18 0.51 7.03 4.85
CA TRP A 18 1.14 5.78 4.45
C TRP A 18 1.43 5.76 2.94
N GLN A 19 0.49 6.25 2.11
CA GLN A 19 0.72 6.39 0.68
C GLN A 19 1.92 7.30 0.37
N ALA A 20 2.10 8.37 1.13
CA ALA A 20 3.24 9.25 0.96
C ALA A 20 4.56 8.54 1.25
N ILE A 21 4.59 7.67 2.27
CA ILE A 21 5.74 6.83 2.59
C ILE A 21 6.02 5.86 1.44
N GLU A 22 4.98 5.23 0.88
CA GLU A 22 5.13 4.30 -0.25
C GLU A 22 5.67 5.00 -1.49
N ARG A 23 5.19 6.21 -1.80
CA ARG A 23 5.71 7.00 -2.92
C ARG A 23 7.19 7.33 -2.74
N LYS A 24 7.57 7.70 -1.53
CA LYS A 24 8.97 8.00 -1.23
C LYS A 24 9.85 6.76 -1.40
N ALA A 25 9.36 5.61 -0.99
CA ALA A 25 10.05 4.33 -1.18
C ALA A 25 10.21 4.01 -2.67
N ILE A 26 9.17 4.22 -3.48
CA ILE A 26 9.21 4.02 -4.93
C ILE A 26 10.28 4.91 -5.56
N ASP A 27 10.28 6.19 -5.22
CA ASP A 27 11.23 7.16 -5.77
C ASP A 27 12.67 6.84 -5.35
N ASN A 28 12.88 6.45 -4.10
CA ASN A 28 14.20 6.06 -3.60
C ASN A 28 14.71 4.81 -4.31
N CYS A 29 13.87 3.82 -4.52
CA CYS A 29 14.22 2.61 -5.25
C CYS A 29 14.61 2.93 -6.70
N ALA A 30 13.84 3.78 -7.36
CA ALA A 30 14.12 4.21 -8.73
C ALA A 30 15.48 4.92 -8.82
N GLU A 31 15.76 5.79 -7.86
CA GLU A 31 17.03 6.53 -7.81
C GLU A 31 18.22 5.57 -7.62
N ILE A 32 18.10 4.60 -6.72
CA ILE A 32 19.15 3.61 -6.50
C ILE A 32 19.36 2.77 -7.78
N MET A 33 18.28 2.39 -8.46
CA MET A 33 18.37 1.62 -9.70
C MET A 33 19.10 2.39 -10.80
N GLU A 34 18.92 3.70 -10.86
CA GLU A 34 19.63 4.55 -11.84
C GLU A 34 21.12 4.68 -11.54
N LYS A 35 21.49 4.64 -10.27
CA LYS A 35 22.86 4.89 -9.82
C LYS A 35 23.74 3.65 -9.76
N THR A 36 23.18 2.46 -9.81
CA THR A 36 23.94 1.22 -9.66
C THR A 36 24.02 0.43 -10.95
N ASP A 37 25.19 -0.16 -11.23
CA ASP A 37 25.37 -1.13 -12.31
C ASP A 37 25.24 -2.56 -11.81
N ASN A 38 25.05 -2.76 -10.51
CA ASN A 38 24.91 -4.08 -9.93
C ASN A 38 23.51 -4.63 -10.19
N LEU A 39 23.43 -5.67 -11.02
CA LEU A 39 22.15 -6.28 -11.41
C LEU A 39 21.37 -6.84 -10.23
N LEU A 40 22.07 -7.39 -9.24
CA LEU A 40 21.41 -7.95 -8.07
C LEU A 40 20.71 -6.85 -7.26
N ILE A 41 21.39 -5.73 -7.05
CA ILE A 41 20.82 -4.57 -6.35
C ILE A 41 19.61 -4.04 -7.14
N ARG A 42 19.74 -3.94 -8.47
CA ARG A 42 18.63 -3.46 -9.30
C ARG A 42 17.42 -4.38 -9.20
N GLN A 43 17.61 -5.68 -9.18
CA GLN A 43 16.51 -6.64 -9.03
C GLN A 43 15.84 -6.53 -7.66
N PHE A 44 16.62 -6.39 -6.59
CA PHE A 44 16.06 -6.18 -5.25
C PHE A 44 15.26 -4.88 -5.17
N MET A 45 15.78 -3.80 -5.73
CA MET A 45 15.07 -2.52 -5.73
C MET A 45 13.79 -2.58 -6.55
N GLU A 46 13.80 -3.32 -7.65
CA GLU A 46 12.60 -3.50 -8.48
C GLU A 46 11.51 -4.25 -7.71
N ILE A 47 11.87 -5.29 -6.97
CA ILE A 47 10.93 -6.05 -6.16
C ILE A 47 10.31 -5.15 -5.07
N ILE A 48 11.15 -4.40 -4.35
CA ILE A 48 10.69 -3.48 -3.30
C ILE A 48 9.78 -2.41 -3.89
N ARG A 49 10.16 -1.84 -5.03
CA ARG A 49 9.36 -0.83 -5.71
C ARG A 49 7.99 -1.38 -6.11
N ASN A 50 7.93 -2.57 -6.67
CA ASN A 50 6.68 -3.19 -7.09
C ASN A 50 5.77 -3.44 -5.90
N ASP A 51 6.31 -3.88 -4.77
CA ASP A 51 5.55 -4.07 -3.54
C ASP A 51 4.97 -2.74 -3.06
N SER A 52 5.75 -1.68 -3.06
CA SER A 52 5.29 -0.36 -2.66
C SER A 52 4.21 0.19 -3.58
N VAL A 53 4.32 -0.07 -4.90
CA VAL A 53 3.28 0.30 -5.87
C VAL A 53 1.98 -0.44 -5.57
N GLN A 54 2.04 -1.74 -5.26
CA GLN A 54 0.87 -2.52 -4.93
C GLN A 54 0.22 -2.04 -3.63
N HIS A 55 1.03 -1.78 -2.60
CA HIS A 55 0.52 -1.24 -1.34
C HIS A 55 -0.18 0.10 -1.55
N HIS A 56 0.39 0.97 -2.36
CA HIS A 56 -0.20 2.26 -2.68
C HIS A 56 -1.57 2.10 -3.36
N ARG A 57 -1.70 1.16 -4.28
CA ARG A 57 -2.96 0.87 -4.96
C ARG A 57 -4.03 0.37 -3.99
N VAL A 58 -3.67 -0.53 -3.09
CA VAL A 58 -4.61 -1.06 -2.09
C VAL A 58 -5.05 0.04 -1.15
N GLN A 59 -4.12 0.87 -0.70
CA GLN A 59 -4.43 2.01 0.17
C GLN A 59 -5.39 2.98 -0.53
N GLN A 60 -5.17 3.27 -1.81
CA GLN A 60 -6.06 4.13 -2.58
C GLN A 60 -7.45 3.52 -2.73
N PHE A 61 -7.52 2.22 -2.96
CA PHE A 61 -8.78 1.49 -3.05
C PHE A 61 -9.57 1.58 -1.74
N LEU A 62 -8.88 1.42 -0.61
CA LEU A 62 -9.50 1.57 0.71
C LEU A 62 -10.01 2.99 0.94
N ILE A 63 -9.21 3.99 0.58
CA ILE A 63 -9.62 5.40 0.68
C ILE A 63 -10.87 5.64 -0.16
N ASP A 64 -10.87 5.17 -1.40
CA ASP A 64 -12.01 5.33 -2.31
C ASP A 64 -13.26 4.66 -1.77
N SER A 65 -13.12 3.47 -1.17
CA SER A 65 -14.27 2.75 -0.60
C SER A 65 -14.87 3.46 0.61
N MET A 66 -14.07 4.24 1.33
CA MET A 66 -14.54 4.98 2.50
C MET A 66 -15.06 6.38 2.16
N THR A 67 -14.62 6.95 1.05
CA THR A 67 -14.96 8.34 0.68
C THR A 67 -15.94 8.46 -0.48
N LYS A 68 -16.11 7.40 -1.27
CA LYS A 68 -17.00 7.42 -2.44
C LYS A 68 -18.10 6.38 -2.28
N GLU A 69 -19.34 6.80 -2.44
CA GLU A 69 -20.50 5.91 -2.34
C GLU A 69 -20.53 4.83 -3.43
N ALA A 70 -19.97 5.13 -4.59
CA ALA A 70 -19.98 4.21 -5.73
C ALA A 70 -19.07 3.00 -5.54
N VAL A 71 -18.14 3.05 -4.58
CA VAL A 71 -17.18 1.98 -4.30
C VAL A 71 -17.33 1.58 -2.84
N SER A 72 -18.44 0.91 -2.52
CA SER A 72 -18.62 0.39 -1.17
C SER A 72 -18.25 -1.08 -1.13
N LEU A 73 -17.29 -1.43 -0.30
CA LEU A 73 -16.99 -2.83 -0.01
C LEU A 73 -17.90 -3.31 1.12
N THR A 74 -18.42 -4.52 0.96
CA THR A 74 -19.08 -5.18 2.07
C THR A 74 -18.03 -5.54 3.13
N PRO A 75 -18.43 -5.72 4.40
CA PRO A 75 -17.49 -6.18 5.42
C PRO A 75 -16.75 -7.46 5.04
N GLU A 76 -17.41 -8.35 4.33
CA GLU A 76 -16.81 -9.61 3.86
C GLU A 76 -15.74 -9.36 2.80
N GLU A 77 -16.02 -8.49 1.83
CA GLU A 77 -15.06 -8.12 0.80
C GLU A 77 -13.85 -7.41 1.39
N LEU A 78 -14.08 -6.54 2.36
CA LEU A 78 -13.02 -5.83 3.05
C LEU A 78 -12.12 -6.80 3.82
N ALA A 79 -12.72 -7.78 4.51
CA ALA A 79 -11.99 -8.81 5.23
C ALA A 79 -11.14 -9.64 4.27
N GLN A 80 -11.68 -9.99 3.11
CA GLN A 80 -10.97 -10.76 2.08
C GLN A 80 -9.75 -9.99 1.56
N VAL A 81 -9.90 -8.71 1.27
CA VAL A 81 -8.79 -7.87 0.82
C VAL A 81 -7.72 -7.80 1.91
N TRP A 82 -8.14 -7.65 3.16
CA TRP A 82 -7.21 -7.59 4.29
C TRP A 82 -6.43 -8.89 4.44
N ASP A 83 -7.11 -10.03 4.30
CA ASP A 83 -6.47 -11.34 4.36
C ASP A 83 -5.44 -11.53 3.25
N GLU A 84 -5.75 -11.07 2.04
CA GLU A 84 -4.81 -11.12 0.92
C GLU A 84 -3.56 -10.29 1.18
N ILE A 85 -3.73 -9.10 1.75
CA ILE A 85 -2.61 -8.22 2.11
C ILE A 85 -1.74 -8.90 3.18
N THR A 86 -2.36 -9.47 4.20
CA THR A 86 -1.66 -10.15 5.29
C THR A 86 -0.88 -11.36 4.77
N ALA A 87 -1.50 -12.15 3.91
CA ALA A 87 -0.86 -13.31 3.30
C ALA A 87 0.35 -12.89 2.45
N HIS A 88 0.23 -11.81 1.70
CA HIS A 88 1.32 -11.28 0.89
C HIS A 88 2.50 -10.83 1.76
N ASP A 89 2.22 -10.13 2.84
CA ASP A 89 3.24 -9.69 3.80
C ASP A 89 3.96 -10.88 4.44
N GLU A 90 3.24 -11.94 4.77
CA GLU A 90 3.84 -13.15 5.32
C GLU A 90 4.78 -13.82 4.32
N VAL A 91 4.39 -13.89 3.06
CA VAL A 91 5.24 -14.44 1.99
C VAL A 91 6.52 -13.63 1.86
N GLU A 92 6.42 -12.31 1.88
CA GLU A 92 7.59 -11.44 1.81
C GLU A 92 8.53 -11.65 3.00
N ARG A 93 7.99 -11.80 4.21
CA ARG A 93 8.78 -12.04 5.40
C ARG A 93 9.53 -13.36 5.34
N LYS A 94 8.95 -14.38 4.73
CA LYS A 94 9.58 -15.71 4.62
C LYS A 94 10.66 -15.76 3.55
N THR A 95 10.58 -14.88 2.56
CA THR A 95 11.55 -14.86 1.46
C THR A 95 12.77 -13.99 1.73
N ILE A 96 12.73 -13.22 2.80
CA ILE A 96 13.84 -12.40 3.25
C ILE A 96 14.62 -13.14 4.33
#